data_47830c97434e9f60985cfce18ceed5a3
#
_entry.id   47830c97434e9f60985cfce18ceed5a3
#
_cell.length_a   1.000
_cell.length_b   1.000
_cell.length_c   1.000
_cell.angle_alpha   90.00
_cell.angle_beta   90.00
_cell.angle_gamma   90.00
#
_symmetry.space_group_name_H-M   'P 1'
#
loop_
_entity.id
_entity.type
_entity.pdbx_description
1 polymer ?
#
loop_
_entity_poly.entity_id
_entity_poly.type
_entity_poly.pdbx_seq_one_letter_code
_entity_poly.pdbx_strand_id
1 'polypeptide(L)'
;MDQEKVIVIDFGGQYNQLVARRVRECNVYCEIYSYKTDLAQIKAMNPKGIILTGGPNSCYEDGAPTCTKELFELGVPVLGLCYGAQLMQHVLGGKVEKAPVREYGKTETFVDKSSALFSDVSEKTIVWMSHFDYISQIAPGFKIVAHTADCPVAAAECTEKNLYAIQFHPEVLHTQEGTKMLHNFVRGVCGCAGTWTVSYTHLRAHELRRISYAVFCL
;
A
#
# COMPACT_ATOMS: atom_id res chain seq x y z
N MET A 1 -15.69 16.43 12.30
CA MET A 1 -14.44 15.65 12.34
C MET A 1 -14.10 15.26 10.92
N ASP A 2 -12.88 15.54 10.48
CA ASP A 2 -12.44 15.10 9.16
C ASP A 2 -12.41 13.57 9.14
N GLN A 3 -12.94 13.00 8.07
CA GLN A 3 -13.00 11.56 7.89
C GLN A 3 -11.60 11.00 7.67
N GLU A 4 -11.14 10.09 8.53
CA GLU A 4 -9.90 9.37 8.33
C GLU A 4 -9.95 8.60 7.00
N LYS A 5 -8.92 8.75 6.17
CA LYS A 5 -8.86 8.09 4.88
C LYS A 5 -7.47 7.54 4.58
N VAL A 6 -7.45 6.43 3.87
CA VAL A 6 -6.27 5.88 3.21
C VAL A 6 -6.44 6.06 1.71
N ILE A 7 -5.41 6.54 1.04
CA ILE A 7 -5.40 6.70 -0.42
C ILE A 7 -4.66 5.52 -1.04
N VAL A 8 -5.24 4.96 -2.09
CA VAL A 8 -4.63 3.95 -2.94
C VAL A 8 -4.21 4.61 -4.25
N ILE A 9 -2.94 4.54 -4.61
CA ILE A 9 -2.41 5.03 -5.89
C ILE A 9 -2.33 3.86 -6.86
N ASP A 10 -3.05 4.00 -7.97
CA ASP A 10 -3.18 3.00 -9.03
C ASP A 10 -2.07 3.17 -10.08
N PHE A 11 -1.22 2.16 -10.21
CA PHE A 11 -0.17 2.05 -11.24
C PHE A 11 -0.56 1.11 -12.40
N GLY A 12 -1.83 0.80 -12.56
CA GLY A 12 -2.36 -0.05 -13.65
C GLY A 12 -2.42 -1.54 -13.31
N GLY A 13 -2.29 -1.90 -12.03
CA GLY A 13 -2.39 -3.29 -11.57
C GLY A 13 -3.82 -3.83 -11.58
N GLN A 14 -3.94 -5.16 -11.55
CA GLN A 14 -5.26 -5.84 -11.60
C GLN A 14 -6.01 -5.80 -10.26
N TYR A 15 -5.32 -5.60 -9.13
CA TYR A 15 -5.88 -5.78 -7.78
C TYR A 15 -6.17 -4.47 -7.04
N ASN A 16 -6.16 -3.31 -7.72
CA ASN A 16 -6.36 -1.99 -7.10
C ASN A 16 -7.66 -1.89 -6.31
N GLN A 17 -8.77 -2.37 -6.91
CA GLN A 17 -10.08 -2.39 -6.25
C GLN A 17 -10.09 -3.35 -5.05
N LEU A 18 -9.35 -4.45 -5.13
CA LEU A 18 -9.24 -5.40 -4.04
C LEU A 18 -8.45 -4.82 -2.87
N VAL A 19 -7.36 -4.09 -3.14
CA VAL A 19 -6.61 -3.35 -2.10
C VAL A 19 -7.54 -2.36 -1.38
N ALA A 20 -8.28 -1.53 -2.13
CA ALA A 20 -9.22 -0.59 -1.55
C ALA A 20 -10.33 -1.28 -0.73
N ARG A 21 -10.82 -2.43 -1.20
CA ARG A 21 -11.78 -3.25 -0.46
C ARG A 21 -11.20 -3.72 0.88
N ARG A 22 -9.95 -4.22 0.90
CA ARG A 22 -9.28 -4.65 2.14
C ARG A 22 -9.12 -3.51 3.14
N VAL A 23 -8.79 -2.30 2.67
CA VAL A 23 -8.75 -1.11 3.55
C VAL A 23 -10.13 -0.83 4.15
N ARG A 24 -11.21 -0.91 3.36
CA ARG A 24 -12.58 -0.70 3.83
C ARG A 24 -13.03 -1.79 4.81
N GLU A 25 -12.55 -3.01 4.67
CA GLU A 25 -12.77 -4.11 5.62
C GLU A 25 -12.09 -3.84 6.99
N CYS A 26 -11.09 -2.93 7.04
CA CYS A 26 -10.53 -2.40 8.29
C CYS A 26 -11.39 -1.28 8.92
N ASN A 27 -12.58 -1.00 8.38
CA ASN A 27 -13.47 0.11 8.75
C ASN A 27 -12.81 1.49 8.58
N VAL A 28 -12.04 1.66 7.51
CA VAL A 28 -11.39 2.91 7.13
C VAL A 28 -11.83 3.31 5.74
N TYR A 29 -12.15 4.60 5.55
CA TYR A 29 -12.51 5.11 4.24
C TYR A 29 -11.32 5.07 3.29
N CYS A 30 -11.57 4.69 2.03
CA CYS A 30 -10.53 4.52 1.04
C CYS A 30 -10.98 5.02 -0.34
N GLU A 31 -10.12 5.79 -0.98
CA GLU A 31 -10.27 6.28 -2.35
C GLU A 31 -9.09 5.82 -3.20
N ILE A 32 -9.35 5.60 -4.50
CA ILE A 32 -8.32 5.21 -5.48
C ILE A 32 -8.07 6.40 -6.39
N TYR A 33 -6.80 6.75 -6.57
CA TYR A 33 -6.34 7.80 -7.47
C TYR A 33 -5.30 7.27 -8.45
N SER A 34 -5.29 7.84 -9.65
CA SER A 34 -4.25 7.50 -10.64
C SER A 34 -2.88 7.98 -10.16
N TYR A 35 -1.82 7.29 -10.55
CA TYR A 35 -0.44 7.72 -10.35
C TYR A 35 -0.12 9.11 -10.97
N LYS A 36 -0.96 9.58 -11.89
CA LYS A 36 -0.88 10.91 -12.51
C LYS A 36 -1.47 12.03 -11.65
N THR A 37 -2.09 11.69 -10.52
CA THR A 37 -2.69 12.70 -9.64
C THR A 37 -1.61 13.61 -9.06
N ASP A 38 -1.85 14.91 -9.10
CA ASP A 38 -0.89 15.90 -8.56
C ASP A 38 -0.64 15.67 -7.06
N LEU A 39 0.62 15.73 -6.68
CA LEU A 39 1.06 15.58 -5.28
C LEU A 39 0.41 16.64 -4.36
N ALA A 40 0.22 17.87 -4.84
CA ALA A 40 -0.46 18.91 -4.10
C ALA A 40 -1.91 18.53 -3.77
N GLN A 41 -2.60 17.87 -4.70
CA GLN A 41 -3.94 17.35 -4.49
C GLN A 41 -3.94 16.21 -3.45
N ILE A 42 -2.99 15.26 -3.54
CA ILE A 42 -2.85 14.18 -2.55
C ILE A 42 -2.60 14.76 -1.16
N LYS A 43 -1.70 15.75 -1.05
CA LYS A 43 -1.40 16.43 0.21
C LYS A 43 -2.61 17.17 0.79
N ALA A 44 -3.41 17.84 -0.07
CA ALA A 44 -4.62 18.56 0.35
C ALA A 44 -5.71 17.63 0.92
N MET A 45 -5.72 16.36 0.51
CA MET A 45 -6.66 15.36 1.05
C MET A 45 -6.32 14.91 2.48
N ASN A 46 -5.15 15.25 2.98
CA ASN A 46 -4.67 14.91 4.33
C ASN A 46 -4.87 13.41 4.69
N PRO A 47 -4.34 12.46 3.88
CA PRO A 47 -4.54 11.04 4.14
C PRO A 47 -3.80 10.58 5.39
N LYS A 48 -4.34 9.58 6.09
CA LYS A 48 -3.67 8.89 7.20
C LYS A 48 -2.62 7.89 6.73
N GLY A 49 -2.73 7.43 5.48
CA GLY A 49 -1.79 6.52 4.86
C GLY A 49 -1.98 6.46 3.35
N ILE A 50 -0.94 6.03 2.65
CA ILE A 50 -0.93 5.87 1.20
C ILE A 50 -0.50 4.44 0.88
N ILE A 51 -1.21 3.77 -0.05
CA ILE A 51 -0.83 2.46 -0.57
C ILE A 51 -0.54 2.60 -2.06
N LEU A 52 0.65 2.20 -2.49
CA LEU A 52 1.06 2.12 -3.88
C LEU A 52 0.80 0.71 -4.38
N THR A 53 0.00 0.55 -5.42
CA THR A 53 -0.41 -0.77 -5.90
C THR A 53 0.62 -1.44 -6.80
N GLY A 54 0.34 -2.67 -7.20
CA GLY A 54 1.04 -3.35 -8.28
C GLY A 54 0.84 -2.67 -9.63
N GLY A 55 1.65 -3.03 -10.61
CA GLY A 55 1.58 -2.56 -11.99
C GLY A 55 2.18 -3.58 -12.96
N PRO A 56 1.88 -3.47 -14.27
CA PRO A 56 2.33 -4.44 -15.27
C PRO A 56 3.75 -4.19 -15.81
N ASN A 57 4.35 -3.03 -15.51
CA ASN A 57 5.63 -2.59 -16.06
C ASN A 57 6.80 -2.89 -15.14
N SER A 58 8.01 -2.81 -15.68
CA SER A 58 9.24 -2.68 -14.88
C SER A 58 9.46 -1.21 -14.51
N CYS A 59 9.68 -0.92 -13.22
CA CYS A 59 9.75 0.47 -12.72
C CYS A 59 10.94 1.29 -13.22
N TYR A 60 11.92 0.62 -13.84
CA TYR A 60 13.11 1.22 -14.44
C TYR A 60 13.01 1.41 -15.96
N GLU A 61 11.89 1.01 -16.59
CA GLU A 61 11.68 1.21 -18.04
C GLU A 61 11.24 2.64 -18.35
N ASP A 62 11.67 3.15 -19.51
CA ASP A 62 11.26 4.47 -19.99
C ASP A 62 9.74 4.53 -20.21
N GLY A 63 9.10 5.56 -19.63
CA GLY A 63 7.67 5.75 -19.72
C GLY A 63 6.84 4.88 -18.78
N ALA A 64 7.47 4.09 -17.89
CA ALA A 64 6.77 3.37 -16.84
C ALA A 64 6.03 4.33 -15.89
N PRO A 65 4.87 3.92 -15.34
CA PRO A 65 4.18 4.69 -14.32
C PRO A 65 5.10 4.98 -13.13
N THR A 66 5.25 6.24 -12.76
CA THR A 66 6.17 6.65 -11.70
C THR A 66 5.54 7.64 -10.73
N CYS A 67 6.20 7.88 -9.62
CA CYS A 67 5.90 8.96 -8.68
C CYS A 67 7.18 9.71 -8.32
N THR A 68 7.03 10.90 -7.78
CA THR A 68 8.16 11.72 -7.36
C THR A 68 8.61 11.34 -5.95
N LYS A 69 9.88 11.64 -5.62
CA LYS A 69 10.48 11.35 -4.31
C LYS A 69 9.74 12.06 -3.17
N GLU A 70 9.20 13.23 -3.44
CA GLU A 70 8.46 14.06 -2.49
C GLU A 70 7.21 13.35 -1.94
N LEU A 71 6.65 12.37 -2.65
CA LEU A 71 5.56 11.53 -2.14
C LEU A 71 5.97 10.80 -0.84
N PHE A 72 7.21 10.33 -0.79
CA PHE A 72 7.78 9.62 0.37
C PHE A 72 8.27 10.57 1.48
N GLU A 73 8.23 11.87 1.24
CA GLU A 73 8.64 12.94 2.16
C GLU A 73 7.43 13.68 2.76
N LEU A 74 6.20 13.25 2.45
CA LEU A 74 4.97 13.85 2.98
C LEU A 74 4.77 13.66 4.49
N GLY A 75 5.57 12.80 5.13
CA GLY A 75 5.40 12.45 6.55
C GLY A 75 4.19 11.56 6.83
N VAL A 76 3.59 10.99 5.80
CA VAL A 76 2.46 10.06 5.85
C VAL A 76 2.99 8.63 5.66
N PRO A 77 2.52 7.64 6.42
CA PRO A 77 2.88 6.24 6.18
C PRO A 77 2.58 5.80 4.75
N VAL A 78 3.57 5.17 4.08
CA VAL A 78 3.43 4.65 2.72
C VAL A 78 3.73 3.16 2.66
N LEU A 79 2.83 2.38 2.10
CA LEU A 79 3.00 0.96 1.80
C LEU A 79 3.05 0.74 0.29
N GLY A 80 4.16 0.23 -0.22
CA GLY A 80 4.28 -0.24 -1.60
C GLY A 80 3.99 -1.74 -1.70
N LEU A 81 3.16 -2.12 -2.67
CA LEU A 81 2.82 -3.51 -2.98
C LEU A 81 3.35 -3.87 -4.37
N CYS A 82 4.13 -4.95 -4.48
CA CYS A 82 4.70 -5.46 -5.72
C CYS A 82 5.42 -4.36 -6.53
N TYR A 83 4.83 -3.88 -7.63
CA TYR A 83 5.36 -2.76 -8.39
C TYR A 83 5.58 -1.50 -7.53
N GLY A 84 4.64 -1.16 -6.67
CA GLY A 84 4.75 -0.01 -5.75
C GLY A 84 5.91 -0.13 -4.76
N ALA A 85 6.25 -1.35 -4.33
CA ALA A 85 7.42 -1.64 -3.51
C ALA A 85 8.72 -1.43 -4.29
N GLN A 86 8.78 -1.98 -5.51
CA GLN A 86 9.92 -1.82 -6.41
C GLN A 86 10.15 -0.34 -6.77
N LEU A 87 9.08 0.38 -7.13
CA LEU A 87 9.13 1.81 -7.44
C LEU A 87 9.64 2.63 -6.25
N MET A 88 9.14 2.38 -5.05
CA MET A 88 9.62 3.02 -3.82
C MET A 88 11.12 2.84 -3.65
N GLN A 89 11.61 1.60 -3.77
CA GLN A 89 13.03 1.30 -3.64
C GLN A 89 13.86 1.97 -4.73
N HIS A 90 13.39 1.91 -5.98
CA HIS A 90 14.07 2.53 -7.13
C HIS A 90 14.21 4.06 -6.97
N VAL A 91 13.12 4.75 -6.63
CA VAL A 91 13.09 6.22 -6.44
C VAL A 91 13.96 6.66 -5.27
N LEU A 92 14.07 5.84 -4.23
CA LEU A 92 14.84 6.15 -3.01
C LEU A 92 16.31 5.70 -3.06
N GLY A 93 16.76 5.21 -4.22
CA GLY A 93 18.18 4.87 -4.46
C GLY A 93 18.55 3.42 -4.20
N GLY A 94 17.57 2.54 -4.09
CA GLY A 94 17.73 1.11 -4.17
C GLY A 94 17.85 0.63 -5.61
N LYS A 95 17.99 -0.68 -5.82
CA LYS A 95 18.15 -1.29 -7.14
C LYS A 95 17.08 -2.36 -7.37
N VAL A 96 16.44 -2.27 -8.53
CA VAL A 96 15.44 -3.25 -9.01
C VAL A 96 15.97 -3.84 -10.31
N GLU A 97 15.96 -5.14 -10.42
CA GLU A 97 16.49 -5.89 -11.55
C GLU A 97 15.57 -7.04 -11.91
N LYS A 98 15.76 -7.58 -13.11
CA LYS A 98 15.07 -8.78 -13.56
C LYS A 98 15.49 -9.96 -12.70
N ALA A 99 14.51 -10.66 -12.13
CA ALA A 99 14.79 -11.79 -11.25
C ALA A 99 15.41 -12.97 -12.02
N PRO A 100 16.47 -13.59 -11.49
CA PRO A 100 17.04 -14.80 -12.06
C PRO A 100 16.04 -15.96 -12.06
N VAL A 101 15.24 -16.04 -11.01
CA VAL A 101 14.12 -16.98 -10.85
C VAL A 101 12.83 -16.16 -10.67
N ARG A 102 11.85 -16.44 -11.50
CA ARG A 102 10.52 -15.79 -11.40
C ARG A 102 9.68 -16.52 -10.37
N GLU A 103 9.10 -15.79 -9.44
CA GLU A 103 8.19 -16.37 -8.47
C GLU A 103 6.74 -16.09 -8.86
N TYR A 104 6.00 -17.16 -9.11
CA TYR A 104 4.56 -17.13 -9.36
C TYR A 104 3.84 -18.17 -8.52
N GLY A 105 2.83 -17.73 -7.79
CA GLY A 105 1.99 -18.60 -7.00
C GLY A 105 2.29 -18.52 -5.51
N LYS A 106 1.93 -19.61 -4.81
CA LYS A 106 2.08 -19.73 -3.36
C LYS A 106 3.54 -19.99 -3.01
N THR A 107 4.15 -19.08 -2.27
CA THR A 107 5.55 -19.13 -1.86
C THR A 107 5.66 -19.04 -0.36
N GLU A 108 6.49 -19.92 0.22
CA GLU A 108 6.84 -19.88 1.64
C GLU A 108 7.73 -18.67 1.92
N THR A 109 7.37 -17.89 2.92
CA THR A 109 8.03 -16.63 3.25
C THR A 109 8.30 -16.57 4.73
N PHE A 110 9.51 -16.15 5.09
CA PHE A 110 9.95 -15.92 6.46
C PHE A 110 9.85 -14.42 6.76
N VAL A 111 9.21 -14.06 7.86
CA VAL A 111 8.98 -12.67 8.27
C VAL A 111 9.63 -12.35 9.61
N ASP A 112 10.17 -11.15 9.74
CA ASP A 112 10.67 -10.60 11.00
C ASP A 112 9.49 -10.05 11.82
N LYS A 113 9.13 -10.73 12.89
CA LYS A 113 8.03 -10.35 13.80
C LYS A 113 8.27 -9.04 14.55
N SER A 114 9.48 -8.49 14.50
CA SER A 114 9.76 -7.17 15.07
C SER A 114 9.19 -6.02 14.23
N SER A 115 8.86 -6.28 12.95
CA SER A 115 8.18 -5.32 12.09
C SER A 115 6.72 -5.14 12.51
N ALA A 116 6.27 -3.89 12.55
CA ALA A 116 4.87 -3.56 12.83
C ALA A 116 3.91 -4.18 11.82
N LEU A 117 4.32 -4.38 10.56
CA LEU A 117 3.50 -5.04 9.53
C LEU A 117 3.20 -6.50 9.85
N PHE A 118 4.13 -7.18 10.54
CA PHE A 118 4.06 -8.61 10.80
C PHE A 118 3.70 -8.92 12.26
N SER A 119 3.16 -7.96 12.99
CA SER A 119 2.58 -8.20 14.31
C SER A 119 1.50 -9.26 14.22
N ASP A 120 1.56 -10.28 15.09
CA ASP A 120 0.65 -11.43 15.12
C ASP A 120 0.57 -12.25 13.81
N VAL A 121 1.52 -12.07 12.90
CA VAL A 121 1.73 -12.93 11.73
C VAL A 121 2.68 -14.07 12.12
N SER A 122 2.46 -15.26 11.57
CA SER A 122 3.34 -16.41 11.76
C SER A 122 4.73 -16.11 11.17
N GLU A 123 5.81 -16.46 11.87
CA GLU A 123 7.19 -16.26 11.40
C GLU A 123 7.43 -16.88 10.02
N LYS A 124 6.72 -17.97 9.74
CA LYS A 124 6.70 -18.67 8.46
C LYS A 124 5.27 -18.71 7.95
N THR A 125 5.02 -18.11 6.80
CA THR A 125 3.69 -17.98 6.21
C THR A 125 3.72 -18.21 4.70
N ILE A 126 2.56 -18.46 4.09
CA ILE A 126 2.43 -18.60 2.64
C ILE A 126 1.89 -17.29 2.06
N VAL A 127 2.60 -16.76 1.08
CA VAL A 127 2.22 -15.55 0.36
C VAL A 127 2.02 -15.82 -1.13
N TRP A 128 1.31 -14.93 -1.82
CA TRP A 128 1.16 -14.97 -3.26
C TRP A 128 2.19 -14.07 -3.93
N MET A 129 3.14 -14.68 -4.63
CA MET A 129 4.11 -13.99 -5.47
C MET A 129 3.61 -13.92 -6.91
N SER A 130 3.87 -12.79 -7.57
CA SER A 130 3.56 -12.59 -8.99
C SER A 130 4.44 -11.48 -9.54
N HIS A 131 5.73 -11.79 -9.75
CA HIS A 131 6.69 -10.77 -10.21
C HIS A 131 7.77 -11.33 -11.14
N PHE A 132 8.22 -10.49 -12.07
CA PHE A 132 9.37 -10.69 -12.97
C PHE A 132 10.63 -10.03 -12.46
N ASP A 133 10.47 -8.88 -11.81
CA ASP A 133 11.53 -8.08 -11.26
C ASP A 133 11.56 -8.22 -9.74
N TYR A 134 12.72 -8.00 -9.14
CA TYR A 134 12.90 -8.05 -7.70
C TYR A 134 13.79 -6.90 -7.21
N ILE A 135 13.70 -6.58 -5.95
CA ILE A 135 14.57 -5.62 -5.29
C ILE A 135 15.91 -6.32 -5.00
N SER A 136 16.94 -6.04 -5.80
CA SER A 136 18.28 -6.62 -5.63
C SER A 136 19.11 -5.89 -4.58
N GLN A 137 18.83 -4.60 -4.34
CA GLN A 137 19.46 -3.80 -3.30
C GLN A 137 18.43 -2.86 -2.68
N ILE A 138 18.30 -2.91 -1.36
CA ILE A 138 17.42 -1.99 -0.63
C ILE A 138 17.96 -0.56 -0.64
N ALA A 139 17.04 0.41 -0.63
CA ALA A 139 17.40 1.82 -0.53
C ALA A 139 18.03 2.15 0.84
N PRO A 140 18.86 3.22 0.92
CA PRO A 140 19.45 3.66 2.18
C PRO A 140 18.40 3.90 3.27
N GLY A 141 18.68 3.40 4.48
CA GLY A 141 17.80 3.52 5.64
C GLY A 141 16.71 2.44 5.74
N PHE A 142 16.59 1.54 4.75
CA PHE A 142 15.70 0.39 4.84
C PHE A 142 16.35 -0.80 5.52
N LYS A 143 15.51 -1.63 6.17
CA LYS A 143 15.84 -2.93 6.74
C LYS A 143 14.98 -3.99 6.05
N ILE A 144 15.58 -5.14 5.71
CA ILE A 144 14.83 -6.30 5.19
C ILE A 144 14.08 -6.94 6.37
N VAL A 145 12.79 -7.17 6.18
CA VAL A 145 11.89 -7.74 7.20
C VAL A 145 11.13 -8.98 6.70
N ALA A 146 11.32 -9.39 5.45
CA ALA A 146 10.89 -10.70 4.96
C ALA A 146 11.71 -11.13 3.76
N HIS A 147 11.85 -12.47 3.61
CA HIS A 147 12.53 -13.10 2.48
C HIS A 147 11.87 -14.45 2.14
N THR A 148 12.10 -14.90 0.91
CA THR A 148 11.82 -16.27 0.45
C THR A 148 13.14 -16.99 0.14
N ALA A 149 13.07 -18.20 -0.40
CA ALA A 149 14.26 -18.92 -0.86
C ALA A 149 14.91 -18.21 -2.07
N ASP A 150 14.11 -17.61 -2.96
CA ASP A 150 14.55 -17.02 -4.23
C ASP A 150 14.46 -15.48 -4.26
N CYS A 151 13.68 -14.87 -3.35
CA CYS A 151 13.53 -13.42 -3.22
C CYS A 151 14.12 -12.93 -1.89
N PRO A 152 15.35 -12.38 -1.90
CA PRO A 152 16.02 -11.94 -0.67
C PRO A 152 15.33 -10.73 -0.01
N VAL A 153 14.55 -9.97 -0.77
CA VAL A 153 13.79 -8.80 -0.27
C VAL A 153 12.31 -8.99 -0.59
N ALA A 154 11.64 -9.88 0.13
CA ALA A 154 10.20 -10.05 0.04
C ALA A 154 9.44 -8.93 0.78
N ALA A 155 10.05 -8.33 1.80
CA ALA A 155 9.61 -7.08 2.40
C ALA A 155 10.78 -6.30 3.00
N ALA A 156 10.66 -4.97 3.00
CA ALA A 156 11.60 -4.06 3.63
C ALA A 156 10.86 -2.86 4.25
N GLU A 157 11.45 -2.26 5.27
CA GLU A 157 10.87 -1.10 5.95
C GLU A 157 11.93 -0.04 6.30
N CYS A 158 11.49 1.22 6.34
CA CYS A 158 12.22 2.34 6.91
C CYS A 158 11.30 3.00 7.96
N THR A 159 11.41 2.57 9.21
CA THR A 159 10.53 3.00 10.30
C THR A 159 10.67 4.48 10.63
N GLU A 160 11.87 5.06 10.45
CA GLU A 160 12.11 6.49 10.64
C GLU A 160 11.26 7.37 9.71
N LYS A 161 10.95 6.86 8.50
CA LYS A 161 10.14 7.56 7.50
C LYS A 161 8.74 6.99 7.34
N ASN A 162 8.37 5.97 8.11
CA ASN A 162 7.11 5.22 7.97
C ASN A 162 6.89 4.66 6.55
N LEU A 163 7.96 4.12 5.93
CA LEU A 163 7.91 3.53 4.60
C LEU A 163 8.02 2.01 4.68
N TYR A 164 7.13 1.32 3.97
CA TYR A 164 7.01 -0.13 3.97
C TYR A 164 6.88 -0.64 2.54
N ALA A 165 7.61 -1.68 2.21
CA ALA A 165 7.64 -2.29 0.88
C ALA A 165 7.39 -3.80 1.00
N ILE A 166 6.41 -4.32 0.26
CA ILE A 166 6.06 -5.74 0.19
C ILE A 166 6.07 -6.18 -1.28
N GLN A 167 6.88 -7.19 -1.62
CA GLN A 167 6.96 -7.72 -2.97
C GLN A 167 5.75 -8.57 -3.37
N PHE A 168 5.14 -9.25 -2.43
CA PHE A 168 3.98 -10.11 -2.63
C PHE A 168 2.64 -9.33 -2.52
N HIS A 169 1.54 -10.05 -2.76
CA HIS A 169 0.18 -9.51 -2.77
C HIS A 169 -0.59 -9.89 -1.49
N PRO A 170 -0.61 -9.04 -0.45
CA PRO A 170 -1.36 -9.34 0.78
C PRO A 170 -2.87 -9.23 0.60
N GLU A 171 -3.35 -8.55 -0.45
CA GLU A 171 -4.75 -8.33 -0.73
C GLU A 171 -5.50 -9.58 -1.23
N VAL A 172 -4.78 -10.53 -1.84
CA VAL A 172 -5.39 -11.74 -2.42
C VAL A 172 -5.56 -12.85 -1.38
N LEU A 173 -6.57 -13.71 -1.56
CA LEU A 173 -6.89 -14.80 -0.63
C LEU A 173 -5.79 -15.87 -0.53
N HIS A 174 -4.90 -15.94 -1.51
CA HIS A 174 -3.81 -16.92 -1.53
C HIS A 174 -2.67 -16.55 -0.56
N THR A 175 -2.58 -15.30 -0.11
CA THR A 175 -1.73 -14.88 1.00
C THR A 175 -2.48 -15.15 2.30
N GLN A 176 -2.03 -16.17 3.06
CA GLN A 176 -2.78 -16.71 4.21
C GLN A 176 -3.08 -15.67 5.28
N GLU A 177 -2.15 -14.81 5.62
CA GLU A 177 -2.30 -13.80 6.67
C GLU A 177 -2.29 -12.36 6.12
N GLY A 178 -2.56 -12.19 4.82
CA GLY A 178 -2.48 -10.90 4.15
C GLY A 178 -3.44 -9.85 4.72
N THR A 179 -4.63 -10.26 5.17
CA THR A 179 -5.60 -9.38 5.83
C THR A 179 -5.05 -8.82 7.15
N LYS A 180 -4.29 -9.62 7.92
CA LYS A 180 -3.62 -9.13 9.14
C LYS A 180 -2.56 -8.09 8.80
N MET A 181 -1.74 -8.35 7.77
CA MET A 181 -0.68 -7.44 7.33
C MET A 181 -1.25 -6.08 6.93
N LEU A 182 -2.31 -6.07 6.13
CA LEU A 182 -3.01 -4.84 5.73
C LEU A 182 -3.69 -4.15 6.92
N HIS A 183 -4.30 -4.90 7.83
CA HIS A 183 -4.86 -4.37 9.07
C HIS A 183 -3.78 -3.73 9.93
N ASN A 184 -2.62 -4.38 10.08
CA ASN A 184 -1.48 -3.84 10.84
C ASN A 184 -0.98 -2.53 10.24
N PHE A 185 -0.92 -2.42 8.91
CA PHE A 185 -0.59 -1.15 8.26
C PHE A 185 -1.66 -0.09 8.52
N VAL A 186 -2.92 -0.38 8.20
CA VAL A 186 -4.00 0.62 8.24
C VAL A 186 -4.32 1.06 9.67
N ARG A 187 -4.41 0.11 10.61
CA ARG A 187 -4.80 0.39 12.00
C ARG A 187 -3.61 0.64 12.90
N GLY A 188 -2.54 -0.11 12.73
CA GLY A 188 -1.32 -0.01 13.54
C GLY A 188 -0.44 1.15 13.10
N VAL A 189 0.08 1.09 11.86
CA VAL A 189 1.04 2.08 11.36
C VAL A 189 0.38 3.43 11.04
N CYS A 190 -0.75 3.43 10.32
CA CYS A 190 -1.48 4.67 9.99
C CYS A 190 -2.28 5.23 11.17
N GLY A 191 -2.48 4.46 12.25
CA GLY A 191 -3.21 4.88 13.44
C GLY A 191 -4.68 5.20 13.18
N CYS A 192 -5.30 4.60 12.16
CA CYS A 192 -6.71 4.82 11.86
C CYS A 192 -7.61 4.21 12.95
N ALA A 193 -8.60 4.96 13.45
CA ALA A 193 -9.51 4.52 14.48
C ALA A 193 -10.53 3.46 14.01
N GLY A 194 -10.74 3.31 12.68
CA GLY A 194 -11.64 2.33 12.09
C GLY A 194 -13.09 2.52 12.46
N THR A 195 -13.54 3.73 12.41
CA THR A 195 -14.93 4.12 12.72
C THR A 195 -15.82 4.28 11.49
N TRP A 196 -15.23 4.11 10.29
CA TRP A 196 -15.99 4.22 9.05
C TRP A 196 -16.87 2.98 8.81
N THR A 197 -18.12 3.24 8.39
CA THR A 197 -19.05 2.22 7.91
C THR A 197 -19.75 2.70 6.65
N VAL A 198 -20.23 1.78 5.82
CA VAL A 198 -21.01 2.12 4.59
C VAL A 198 -22.26 2.94 4.94
N SER A 199 -22.91 2.64 6.07
CA SER A 199 -24.05 3.39 6.58
C SER A 199 -23.71 4.85 6.87
N TYR A 200 -22.52 5.14 7.39
CA TYR A 200 -22.06 6.49 7.66
C TYR A 200 -21.94 7.33 6.37
N THR A 201 -21.46 6.73 5.28
CA THR A 201 -21.37 7.40 3.98
C THR A 201 -22.74 7.75 3.43
N HIS A 202 -23.74 6.86 3.59
CA HIS A 202 -25.12 7.13 3.18
C HIS A 202 -25.80 8.23 4.01
N LEU A 203 -25.62 8.23 5.33
CA LEU A 203 -26.15 9.27 6.21
C LEU A 203 -25.58 10.64 5.84
N ARG A 204 -24.27 10.75 5.62
CA ARG A 204 -23.62 12.01 5.25
C ARG A 204 -24.06 12.51 3.86
N ALA A 205 -24.26 11.62 2.90
CA ALA A 205 -24.82 11.98 1.60
C ALA A 205 -26.25 12.50 1.70
N HIS A 206 -27.07 11.95 2.59
CA HIS A 206 -28.43 12.44 2.89
C HIS A 206 -28.41 13.80 3.60
N GLU A 207 -27.50 14.04 4.53
CA GLU A 207 -27.34 15.33 5.20
C GLU A 207 -26.92 16.43 4.21
N LEU A 208 -25.95 16.15 3.34
CA LEU A 208 -25.51 17.10 2.30
C LEU A 208 -26.64 17.43 1.30
N ARG A 209 -27.46 16.46 0.93
CA ARG A 209 -28.66 16.72 0.11
C ARG A 209 -29.67 17.58 0.83
N ARG A 210 -29.92 17.39 2.12
CA ARG A 210 -30.83 18.22 2.93
C ARG A 210 -30.36 19.67 3.01
N ILE A 211 -29.06 19.91 3.20
CA ILE A 211 -28.45 21.24 3.25
C ILE A 211 -28.57 21.92 1.89
N SER A 212 -28.36 21.22 0.78
CA SER A 212 -28.51 21.75 -0.58
C SER A 212 -29.95 22.16 -0.88
N TYR A 213 -30.96 21.40 -0.42
CA TYR A 213 -32.37 21.79 -0.57
C TYR A 213 -32.74 22.98 0.30
N ALA A 214 -32.18 23.16 1.48
CA ALA A 214 -32.45 24.28 2.36
C ALA A 214 -31.92 25.64 1.81
N VAL A 215 -30.84 25.59 1.02
CA VAL A 215 -30.25 26.80 0.41
C VAL A 215 -31.01 27.26 -0.85
N PHE A 216 -31.80 26.39 -1.48
CA PHE A 216 -32.63 26.74 -2.64
C PHE A 216 -34.06 27.20 -2.29
N CYS A 217 -34.45 27.18 -1.02
CA CYS A 217 -35.77 27.59 -0.55
C CYS A 217 -35.74 28.90 0.25
N LEU A 218 -34.73 29.73 0.12
CA LEU A 218 -34.60 31.10 0.56
C LEU A 218 -34.34 31.97 -0.68
#